data_5cd3333ddfeea55232c152a8151a4892
#
_entry.id   5cd3333ddfeea55232c152a8151a4892
#
_cell.length_a   1.000
_cell.length_b   1.000
_cell.length_c   1.000
_cell.angle_alpha   90.00
_cell.angle_beta   90.00
_cell.angle_gamma   90.00
#
_symmetry.space_group_name_H-M   'P 1'
#
loop_
_entity.id
_entity.type
_entity.pdbx_description
1 polymer ?
#
loop_
_entity_poly.entity_id
_entity_poly.type
_entity_poly.pdbx_seq_one_letter_code
_entity_poly.pdbx_strand_id
1 'polypeptide(L)'
;MLKAEHITKQYQIPGGRHTVFDAVSDVSIELGNGGVTAIVGESGSGKSTLARVLSYVERPDGGRVFLDGLEVSVCGRRELRAVRGKVQLVMQNALGSLDPHQNVASILEEPLRLLFHMGAEKRKQRCLELLDMARLERDTLRHRPGELSGGQQKRLCIARALAAQPQHIIFDESFSGLDVTLKKQVLDFLKELQTQLQISFLVITHDLDTAMYMADAIHVMRRGKIIETLEHPRSFSDFQEPYSQELVKAVRSKRRALQ
;
A
#
# COMPACT_ATOMS: atom_id res chain seq x y z
N MET A 1 -4.62 11.33 9.95
CA MET A 1 -3.80 10.37 10.74
C MET A 1 -4.53 9.03 10.78
N LEU A 2 -3.86 7.95 10.42
CA LEU A 2 -4.37 6.58 10.51
C LEU A 2 -3.62 5.85 11.64
N LYS A 3 -4.34 5.32 12.62
CA LYS A 3 -3.76 4.67 13.81
C LYS A 3 -4.42 3.31 14.03
N ALA A 4 -3.64 2.32 14.37
CA ALA A 4 -4.09 1.00 14.80
C ALA A 4 -3.54 0.69 16.19
N GLU A 5 -4.38 0.15 17.07
CA GLU A 5 -4.03 -0.19 18.45
C GLU A 5 -4.36 -1.66 18.72
N HIS A 6 -3.36 -2.40 19.15
CA HIS A 6 -3.46 -3.79 19.61
C HIS A 6 -4.14 -4.74 18.60
N ILE A 7 -3.86 -4.54 17.30
CA ILE A 7 -4.47 -5.33 16.23
C ILE A 7 -4.09 -6.80 16.33
N THR A 8 -5.12 -7.63 16.31
CA THR A 8 -5.00 -9.09 16.19
C THR A 8 -5.85 -9.57 15.01
N LYS A 9 -5.28 -10.46 14.19
CA LYS A 9 -5.98 -11.11 13.08
C LYS A 9 -5.59 -12.57 12.99
N GLN A 10 -6.60 -13.44 13.01
CA GLN A 10 -6.46 -14.88 12.98
C GLN A 10 -7.10 -15.49 11.73
N TYR A 11 -6.53 -16.56 11.24
CA TYR A 11 -7.13 -17.37 10.19
C TYR A 11 -7.21 -18.82 10.61
N GLN A 12 -8.27 -19.50 10.19
CA GLN A 12 -8.41 -20.96 10.38
C GLN A 12 -7.54 -21.70 9.38
N ILE A 13 -6.82 -22.71 9.85
CA ILE A 13 -6.03 -23.57 8.97
C ILE A 13 -6.96 -24.62 8.36
N PRO A 14 -7.06 -24.69 7.00
CA PRO A 14 -7.88 -25.70 6.35
C PRO A 14 -7.45 -27.13 6.74
N GLY A 15 -8.40 -27.97 7.15
CA GLY A 15 -8.17 -29.38 7.53
C GLY A 15 -7.75 -29.60 8.99
N GLY A 16 -7.45 -28.57 9.77
CA GLY A 16 -7.20 -28.66 11.21
C GLY A 16 -8.49 -28.43 12.01
N ARG A 17 -8.90 -29.39 12.85
CA ARG A 17 -10.00 -29.16 13.80
C ARG A 17 -9.56 -28.07 14.79
N HIS A 18 -10.10 -26.84 14.63
CA HIS A 18 -9.86 -25.67 15.51
C HIS A 18 -8.41 -25.14 15.59
N THR A 19 -7.56 -25.41 14.61
CA THR A 19 -6.23 -24.81 14.58
C THR A 19 -6.32 -23.42 13.93
N VAL A 20 -5.99 -22.37 14.69
CA VAL A 20 -5.92 -20.99 14.23
C VAL A 20 -4.45 -20.57 14.07
N PHE A 21 -4.20 -19.69 13.13
CA PHE A 21 -2.90 -19.05 12.89
C PHE A 21 -3.03 -17.55 13.12
N ASP A 22 -2.19 -17.03 14.00
CA ASP A 22 -2.11 -15.58 14.26
C ASP A 22 -1.31 -14.90 13.14
N ALA A 23 -2.02 -14.33 12.19
CA ALA A 23 -1.38 -13.60 11.10
C ALA A 23 -0.89 -12.22 11.55
N VAL A 24 -1.61 -11.58 12.49
CA VAL A 24 -1.21 -10.34 13.18
C VAL A 24 -1.51 -10.54 14.66
N SER A 25 -0.55 -10.23 15.52
CA SER A 25 -0.63 -10.47 16.97
C SER A 25 -0.15 -9.23 17.74
N ASP A 26 -1.09 -8.50 18.31
CA ASP A 26 -0.86 -7.34 19.16
C ASP A 26 -0.01 -6.23 18.48
N VAL A 27 -0.38 -5.85 17.25
CA VAL A 27 0.33 -4.81 16.50
C VAL A 27 -0.31 -3.45 16.72
N SER A 28 0.50 -2.48 17.14
CA SER A 28 0.14 -1.06 17.17
C SER A 28 1.03 -0.29 16.21
N ILE A 29 0.43 0.57 15.37
CA ILE A 29 1.13 1.38 14.38
C ILE A 29 0.37 2.69 14.16
N GLU A 30 1.12 3.75 13.89
CA GLU A 30 0.59 5.06 13.57
C GLU A 30 1.20 5.57 12.27
N LEU A 31 0.35 6.02 11.35
CA LEU A 31 0.74 6.67 10.10
C LEU A 31 0.40 8.15 10.21
N GLY A 32 1.42 8.98 10.35
CA GLY A 32 1.30 10.43 10.36
C GLY A 32 0.76 10.97 9.04
N ASN A 33 0.44 12.25 9.00
CA ASN A 33 0.02 12.90 7.76
C ASN A 33 1.24 13.36 6.97
N GLY A 34 1.25 13.06 5.67
CA GLY A 34 2.28 13.55 4.74
C GLY A 34 3.65 12.88 4.87
N GLY A 35 3.75 11.70 5.52
CA GLY A 35 4.97 10.92 5.65
C GLY A 35 4.92 9.58 4.91
N VAL A 36 6.05 8.91 4.83
CA VAL A 36 6.19 7.56 4.28
C VAL A 36 6.65 6.61 5.37
N THR A 37 5.83 5.61 5.68
CA THR A 37 6.18 4.52 6.60
C THR A 37 6.39 3.24 5.79
N ALA A 38 7.39 2.44 6.13
CA ALA A 38 7.56 1.12 5.54
C ALA A 38 7.35 0.01 6.58
N ILE A 39 6.81 -1.12 6.13
CA ILE A 39 6.80 -2.38 6.88
C ILE A 39 7.61 -3.40 6.09
N VAL A 40 8.65 -3.93 6.69
CA VAL A 40 9.53 -4.92 6.08
C VAL A 40 9.52 -6.25 6.84
N GLY A 41 9.86 -7.33 6.16
CA GLY A 41 9.93 -8.68 6.75
C GLY A 41 9.75 -9.75 5.69
N GLU A 42 9.98 -11.02 6.07
CA GLU A 42 9.82 -12.17 5.17
C GLU A 42 8.38 -12.37 4.69
N SER A 43 8.21 -13.15 3.62
CA SER A 43 6.90 -13.62 3.18
C SER A 43 6.21 -14.39 4.31
N GLY A 44 4.91 -14.15 4.51
CA GLY A 44 4.16 -14.78 5.60
C GLY A 44 4.34 -14.14 6.99
N SER A 45 5.08 -13.03 7.13
CA SER A 45 5.23 -12.35 8.44
C SER A 45 3.98 -11.59 8.90
N GLY A 46 2.92 -11.47 8.07
CA GLY A 46 1.64 -10.82 8.42
C GLY A 46 1.42 -9.45 7.79
N LYS A 47 2.36 -8.90 7.02
CA LYS A 47 2.33 -7.55 6.44
C LYS A 47 1.09 -7.27 5.60
N SER A 48 0.79 -8.14 4.64
CA SER A 48 -0.38 -7.99 3.76
C SER A 48 -1.71 -8.13 4.52
N THR A 49 -1.73 -8.93 5.58
CA THR A 49 -2.89 -9.02 6.48
C THR A 49 -3.09 -7.69 7.21
N LEU A 50 -2.01 -7.12 7.75
CA LEU A 50 -2.06 -5.81 8.40
C LEU A 50 -2.51 -4.72 7.41
N ALA A 51 -2.02 -4.74 6.15
CA ALA A 51 -2.48 -3.82 5.09
C ALA A 51 -3.99 -3.91 4.86
N ARG A 52 -4.54 -5.13 4.76
CA ARG A 52 -5.98 -5.34 4.57
C ARG A 52 -6.80 -4.88 5.77
N VAL A 53 -6.28 -5.03 6.98
CA VAL A 53 -6.92 -4.51 8.19
C VAL A 53 -6.90 -2.97 8.21
N LEU A 54 -5.75 -2.36 7.96
CA LEU A 54 -5.61 -0.89 7.95
C LEU A 54 -6.45 -0.21 6.87
N SER A 55 -6.62 -0.86 5.71
CA SER A 55 -7.49 -0.38 4.62
C SER A 55 -8.96 -0.76 4.80
N TYR A 56 -9.30 -1.48 5.87
CA TYR A 56 -10.66 -2.00 6.15
C TYR A 56 -11.24 -2.87 5.03
N VAL A 57 -10.39 -3.52 4.26
CA VAL A 57 -10.76 -4.64 3.38
C VAL A 57 -11.15 -5.84 4.25
N GLU A 58 -10.40 -6.06 5.35
CA GLU A 58 -10.73 -7.05 6.38
C GLU A 58 -10.90 -6.37 7.74
N ARG A 59 -11.78 -6.93 8.59
CA ARG A 59 -11.92 -6.49 9.97
C ARG A 59 -10.88 -7.19 10.84
N PRO A 60 -10.29 -6.51 11.82
CA PRO A 60 -9.49 -7.16 12.85
C PRO A 60 -10.37 -8.07 13.72
N ASP A 61 -9.80 -9.08 14.34
CA ASP A 61 -10.47 -9.93 15.33
C ASP A 61 -10.32 -9.36 16.75
N GLY A 62 -9.30 -8.52 16.97
CA GLY A 62 -9.07 -7.73 18.18
C GLY A 62 -8.35 -6.43 17.88
N GLY A 63 -8.42 -5.49 18.81
CA GLY A 63 -7.85 -4.15 18.67
C GLY A 63 -8.78 -3.16 17.97
N ARG A 64 -8.27 -1.96 17.70
CA ARG A 64 -9.04 -0.84 17.16
C ARG A 64 -8.26 -0.12 16.07
N VAL A 65 -8.97 0.40 15.06
CA VAL A 65 -8.39 1.26 14.02
C VAL A 65 -9.10 2.60 14.05
N PHE A 66 -8.32 3.67 13.98
CA PHE A 66 -8.80 5.04 13.98
C PHE A 66 -8.34 5.77 12.72
N LEU A 67 -9.24 6.55 12.12
CA LEU A 67 -8.92 7.47 11.05
C LEU A 67 -9.38 8.87 11.44
N ASP A 68 -8.44 9.81 11.56
CA ASP A 68 -8.68 11.19 12.01
C ASP A 68 -9.45 11.25 13.36
N GLY A 69 -9.11 10.35 14.28
CA GLY A 69 -9.77 10.24 15.60
C GLY A 69 -11.10 9.48 15.60
N LEU A 70 -11.67 9.16 14.41
CA LEU A 70 -12.86 8.32 14.30
C LEU A 70 -12.48 6.85 14.45
N GLU A 71 -13.08 6.14 15.41
CA GLU A 71 -12.90 4.69 15.52
C GLU A 71 -13.66 3.97 14.39
N VAL A 72 -12.90 3.38 13.47
CA VAL A 72 -13.46 2.73 12.26
C VAL A 72 -14.10 1.38 12.59
N SER A 73 -13.67 0.74 13.69
CA SER A 73 -14.16 -0.58 14.13
C SER A 73 -15.66 -0.62 14.37
N VAL A 74 -16.24 0.50 14.81
CA VAL A 74 -17.66 0.64 15.12
C VAL A 74 -18.50 1.27 14.00
N CYS A 75 -17.85 1.66 12.89
CA CYS A 75 -18.51 2.34 11.79
C CYS A 75 -19.53 1.44 11.07
N GLY A 76 -20.67 2.03 10.71
CA GLY A 76 -21.67 1.43 9.84
C GLY A 76 -21.22 1.41 8.37
N ARG A 77 -22.03 0.76 7.50
CA ARG A 77 -21.68 0.59 6.06
C ARG A 77 -21.42 1.90 5.33
N ARG A 78 -22.18 2.96 5.63
CA ARG A 78 -22.04 4.28 4.98
C ARG A 78 -20.75 4.96 5.37
N GLU A 79 -20.40 4.94 6.64
CA GLU A 79 -19.16 5.51 7.18
C GLU A 79 -17.95 4.76 6.68
N LEU A 80 -18.00 3.41 6.67
CA LEU A 80 -16.94 2.56 6.09
C LEU A 80 -16.65 2.86 4.62
N ARG A 81 -17.68 3.25 3.85
CA ARG A 81 -17.47 3.66 2.45
C ARG A 81 -16.63 4.93 2.36
N ALA A 82 -16.89 5.91 3.23
CA ALA A 82 -16.11 7.16 3.30
C ALA A 82 -14.68 6.88 3.77
N VAL A 83 -14.49 6.02 4.79
CA VAL A 83 -13.18 5.58 5.28
C VAL A 83 -12.38 4.92 4.17
N ARG A 84 -12.98 3.98 3.43
CA ARG A 84 -12.32 3.30 2.29
C ARG A 84 -11.94 4.26 1.15
N GLY A 85 -12.66 5.36 0.98
CA GLY A 85 -12.26 6.43 0.06
C GLY A 85 -10.98 7.12 0.53
N LYS A 86 -10.83 7.35 1.84
CA LYS A 86 -9.66 8.03 2.42
C LYS A 86 -8.41 7.14 2.55
N VAL A 87 -8.58 5.82 2.65
CA VAL A 87 -7.48 4.85 2.75
C VAL A 87 -7.56 3.90 1.59
N GLN A 88 -6.64 3.98 0.66
CA GLN A 88 -6.60 3.16 -0.55
C GLN A 88 -5.52 2.09 -0.47
N LEU A 89 -5.81 0.89 -0.99
CA LEU A 89 -4.87 -0.23 -1.06
C LEU A 89 -4.49 -0.51 -2.51
N VAL A 90 -3.20 -0.45 -2.81
CA VAL A 90 -2.62 -0.86 -4.09
C VAL A 90 -1.91 -2.20 -3.90
N MET A 91 -2.46 -3.24 -4.50
CA MET A 91 -1.98 -4.62 -4.32
C MET A 91 -0.82 -4.96 -5.26
N GLN A 92 -0.07 -6.01 -4.92
CA GLN A 92 1.07 -6.54 -5.69
C GLN A 92 0.72 -6.83 -7.15
N ASN A 93 -0.38 -7.52 -7.39
CA ASN A 93 -0.84 -7.84 -8.75
C ASN A 93 -1.71 -6.70 -9.30
N ALA A 94 -1.06 -5.78 -10.02
CA ALA A 94 -1.74 -4.66 -10.65
C ALA A 94 -2.83 -5.12 -11.63
N LEU A 95 -2.51 -6.07 -12.54
CA LEU A 95 -3.47 -6.60 -13.50
C LEU A 95 -4.65 -7.30 -12.82
N GLY A 96 -4.39 -8.11 -11.79
CA GLY A 96 -5.46 -8.81 -11.06
C GLY A 96 -6.37 -7.89 -10.26
N SER A 97 -5.98 -6.62 -10.06
CA SER A 97 -6.81 -5.62 -9.39
C SER A 97 -7.63 -4.75 -10.35
N LEU A 98 -7.38 -4.85 -11.65
CA LEU A 98 -8.08 -4.12 -12.71
C LEU A 98 -8.97 -5.08 -13.50
N ASP A 99 -10.20 -4.68 -13.81
CA ASP A 99 -11.08 -5.47 -14.68
C ASP A 99 -10.51 -5.46 -16.11
N PRO A 100 -10.09 -6.62 -16.67
CA PRO A 100 -9.47 -6.69 -17.98
C PRO A 100 -10.44 -6.36 -19.13
N HIS A 101 -11.75 -6.37 -18.86
CA HIS A 101 -12.80 -6.09 -19.86
C HIS A 101 -13.15 -4.60 -19.91
N GLN A 102 -12.78 -3.81 -18.91
CA GLN A 102 -13.02 -2.38 -18.88
C GLN A 102 -11.86 -1.62 -19.54
N ASN A 103 -12.19 -0.47 -20.16
CA ASN A 103 -11.15 0.47 -20.57
C ASN A 103 -10.70 1.34 -19.38
N VAL A 104 -9.57 2.00 -19.54
CA VAL A 104 -8.96 2.87 -18.51
C VAL A 104 -9.91 3.97 -18.05
N ALA A 105 -10.68 4.57 -18.98
CA ALA A 105 -11.67 5.59 -18.62
C ALA A 105 -12.69 5.05 -17.61
N SER A 106 -13.29 3.89 -17.88
CA SER A 106 -14.27 3.26 -17.00
C SER A 106 -13.68 2.93 -15.62
N ILE A 107 -12.44 2.44 -15.59
CA ILE A 107 -11.71 2.12 -14.35
C ILE A 107 -11.49 3.36 -13.50
N LEU A 108 -11.09 4.48 -14.11
CA LEU A 108 -10.86 5.74 -13.40
C LEU A 108 -12.17 6.44 -12.99
N GLU A 109 -13.23 6.31 -13.80
CA GLU A 109 -14.54 6.89 -13.50
C GLU A 109 -15.28 6.17 -12.35
N GLU A 110 -14.99 4.89 -12.12
CA GLU A 110 -15.69 4.10 -11.11
C GLU A 110 -15.64 4.75 -9.71
N PRO A 111 -14.48 5.07 -9.12
CA PRO A 111 -14.41 5.74 -7.82
C PRO A 111 -15.04 7.15 -7.85
N LEU A 112 -14.89 7.90 -8.94
CA LEU A 112 -15.48 9.24 -9.09
C LEU A 112 -17.01 9.18 -9.05
N ARG A 113 -17.59 8.17 -9.67
CA ARG A 113 -19.03 7.94 -9.67
C ARG A 113 -19.52 7.44 -8.31
N LEU A 114 -18.82 6.47 -7.74
CA LEU A 114 -19.29 5.79 -6.52
C LEU A 114 -19.10 6.62 -5.25
N LEU A 115 -17.99 7.36 -5.14
CA LEU A 115 -17.66 8.12 -3.94
C LEU A 115 -18.17 9.57 -3.99
N PHE A 116 -18.09 10.21 -5.16
CA PHE A 116 -18.39 11.64 -5.30
C PHE A 116 -19.64 11.96 -6.11
N HIS A 117 -20.29 10.96 -6.70
CA HIS A 117 -21.49 11.15 -7.54
C HIS A 117 -21.31 12.22 -8.64
N MET A 118 -20.09 12.33 -9.19
CA MET A 118 -19.75 13.31 -10.21
C MET A 118 -20.53 13.10 -11.51
N GLY A 119 -20.98 14.18 -12.16
CA GLY A 119 -21.57 14.15 -13.49
C GLY A 119 -20.55 13.79 -14.57
N ALA A 120 -21.01 13.33 -15.74
CA ALA A 120 -20.17 12.76 -16.80
C ALA A 120 -19.02 13.69 -17.26
N GLU A 121 -19.31 14.95 -17.53
CA GLU A 121 -18.28 15.92 -17.98
C GLU A 121 -17.18 16.13 -16.93
N LYS A 122 -17.57 16.29 -15.65
CA LYS A 122 -16.61 16.44 -14.56
C LYS A 122 -15.75 15.18 -14.38
N ARG A 123 -16.33 13.97 -14.54
CA ARG A 123 -15.57 12.70 -14.50
C ARG A 123 -14.53 12.65 -15.61
N LYS A 124 -14.94 12.97 -16.86
CA LYS A 124 -14.05 12.99 -18.02
C LYS A 124 -12.86 13.93 -17.80
N GLN A 125 -13.12 15.14 -17.35
CA GLN A 125 -12.07 16.11 -17.03
C GLN A 125 -11.14 15.57 -15.93
N ARG A 126 -11.72 15.01 -14.86
CA ARG A 126 -10.92 14.44 -13.75
C ARG A 126 -10.10 13.24 -14.17
N CYS A 127 -10.58 12.39 -15.08
CA CYS A 127 -9.79 11.28 -15.64
C CYS A 127 -8.55 11.79 -16.40
N LEU A 128 -8.67 12.88 -17.17
CA LEU A 128 -7.51 13.49 -17.83
C LEU A 128 -6.48 14.00 -16.82
N GLU A 129 -6.92 14.69 -15.76
CA GLU A 129 -6.04 15.15 -14.69
C GLU A 129 -5.33 13.96 -13.99
N LEU A 130 -6.04 12.87 -13.73
CA LEU A 130 -5.47 11.67 -13.12
C LEU A 130 -4.42 11.00 -14.02
N LEU A 131 -4.62 10.98 -15.34
CA LEU A 131 -3.60 10.52 -16.28
C LEU A 131 -2.37 11.44 -16.27
N ASP A 132 -2.58 12.75 -16.33
CA ASP A 132 -1.49 13.73 -16.26
C ASP A 132 -0.69 13.55 -14.95
N MET A 133 -1.37 13.40 -13.80
CA MET A 133 -0.76 13.13 -12.50
C MET A 133 0.03 11.79 -12.49
N ALA A 134 -0.47 10.75 -13.17
CA ALA A 134 0.19 9.45 -13.27
C ALA A 134 1.23 9.38 -14.41
N ARG A 135 1.45 10.47 -15.14
CA ARG A 135 2.35 10.54 -16.31
C ARG A 135 2.00 9.49 -17.37
N LEU A 136 0.70 9.35 -17.64
CA LEU A 136 0.14 8.52 -18.69
C LEU A 136 -0.39 9.41 -19.83
N GLU A 137 -0.26 8.96 -21.05
CA GLU A 137 -0.77 9.68 -22.21
C GLU A 137 -2.31 9.69 -22.22
N ARG A 138 -2.92 10.74 -22.76
CA ARG A 138 -4.38 10.94 -22.73
C ARG A 138 -5.15 9.93 -23.55
N ASP A 139 -4.55 9.38 -24.61
CA ASP A 139 -5.14 8.33 -25.43
C ASP A 139 -5.25 7.00 -24.66
N THR A 140 -4.46 6.81 -23.60
CA THR A 140 -4.55 5.66 -22.68
C THR A 140 -5.97 5.44 -22.15
N LEU A 141 -6.83 6.46 -22.09
CA LEU A 141 -8.24 6.30 -21.68
C LEU A 141 -9.00 5.26 -22.49
N ARG A 142 -8.62 5.05 -23.74
CA ARG A 142 -9.30 4.12 -24.65
C ARG A 142 -8.77 2.69 -24.54
N HIS A 143 -7.57 2.52 -23.99
CA HIS A 143 -6.91 1.21 -23.87
C HIS A 143 -7.52 0.37 -22.74
N ARG A 144 -7.34 -0.94 -22.85
CA ARG A 144 -7.59 -1.89 -21.76
C ARG A 144 -6.31 -2.12 -20.97
N PRO A 145 -6.40 -2.55 -19.70
CA PRO A 145 -5.21 -2.80 -18.86
C PRO A 145 -4.18 -3.73 -19.51
N GLY A 146 -4.62 -4.75 -20.24
CA GLY A 146 -3.73 -5.71 -20.91
C GLY A 146 -2.93 -5.13 -22.10
N GLU A 147 -3.30 -3.97 -22.61
CA GLU A 147 -2.61 -3.27 -23.71
C GLU A 147 -1.49 -2.34 -23.20
N LEU A 148 -1.41 -2.17 -21.89
CA LEU A 148 -0.44 -1.30 -21.23
C LEU A 148 0.82 -2.07 -20.81
N SER A 149 1.98 -1.40 -20.84
CA SER A 149 3.21 -1.94 -20.27
C SER A 149 3.07 -2.12 -18.75
N GLY A 150 3.90 -2.97 -18.13
CA GLY A 150 3.87 -3.20 -16.68
C GLY A 150 4.02 -1.92 -15.86
N GLY A 151 4.85 -0.98 -16.32
CA GLY A 151 5.00 0.34 -15.70
C GLY A 151 3.76 1.21 -15.83
N GLN A 152 3.11 1.22 -17.00
CA GLN A 152 1.86 1.93 -17.23
C GLN A 152 0.72 1.34 -16.39
N GLN A 153 0.64 0.03 -16.25
CA GLN A 153 -0.35 -0.63 -15.39
C GLN A 153 -0.19 -0.23 -13.92
N LYS A 154 1.05 -0.17 -13.41
CA LYS A 154 1.33 0.32 -12.05
C LYS A 154 0.88 1.76 -11.87
N ARG A 155 1.20 2.64 -12.81
CA ARG A 155 0.76 4.04 -12.81
C ARG A 155 -0.76 4.16 -12.90
N LEU A 156 -1.44 3.31 -13.66
CA LEU A 156 -2.91 3.25 -13.71
C LEU A 156 -3.50 2.86 -12.35
N CYS A 157 -2.94 1.87 -11.65
CA CYS A 157 -3.38 1.52 -10.30
C CYS A 157 -3.22 2.68 -9.31
N ILE A 158 -2.13 3.45 -9.42
CA ILE A 158 -1.92 4.65 -8.63
C ILE A 158 -2.97 5.73 -8.99
N ALA A 159 -3.20 5.99 -10.28
CA ALA A 159 -4.23 6.93 -10.74
C ALA A 159 -5.62 6.56 -10.22
N ARG A 160 -5.98 5.26 -10.25
CA ARG A 160 -7.24 4.76 -9.70
C ARG A 160 -7.35 5.01 -8.19
N ALA A 161 -6.27 4.79 -7.44
CA ALA A 161 -6.24 5.09 -6.01
C ALA A 161 -6.40 6.60 -5.76
N LEU A 162 -5.73 7.45 -6.52
CA LEU A 162 -5.83 8.91 -6.44
C LEU A 162 -7.22 9.45 -6.81
N ALA A 163 -7.99 8.73 -7.65
CA ALA A 163 -9.35 9.11 -8.00
C ALA A 163 -10.27 9.17 -6.78
N ALA A 164 -9.97 8.39 -5.73
CA ALA A 164 -10.69 8.43 -4.46
C ALA A 164 -10.31 9.63 -3.57
N GLN A 165 -9.33 10.46 -3.96
CA GLN A 165 -8.78 11.58 -3.17
C GLN A 165 -8.35 11.12 -1.76
N PRO A 166 -7.47 10.11 -1.67
CA PRO A 166 -7.11 9.48 -0.41
C PRO A 166 -6.23 10.38 0.46
N GLN A 167 -6.30 10.16 1.78
CA GLN A 167 -5.33 10.70 2.75
C GLN A 167 -4.14 9.74 2.92
N HIS A 168 -4.39 8.43 2.77
CA HIS A 168 -3.39 7.38 2.91
C HIS A 168 -3.47 6.41 1.73
N ILE A 169 -2.31 6.02 1.18
CA ILE A 169 -2.20 4.95 0.19
C ILE A 169 -1.27 3.86 0.76
N ILE A 170 -1.78 2.64 0.80
CA ILE A 170 -1.03 1.46 1.23
C ILE A 170 -0.59 0.70 -0.02
N PHE A 171 0.71 0.54 -0.21
CA PHE A 171 1.32 -0.25 -1.29
C PHE A 171 1.74 -1.61 -0.73
N ASP A 172 1.00 -2.67 -1.07
CA ASP A 172 1.31 -4.03 -0.63
C ASP A 172 2.11 -4.76 -1.71
N GLU A 173 3.43 -4.88 -1.49
CA GLU A 173 4.43 -5.48 -2.40
C GLU A 173 4.32 -5.01 -3.87
N SER A 174 3.80 -3.81 -4.06
CA SER A 174 3.42 -3.28 -5.38
C SER A 174 4.59 -3.04 -6.32
N PHE A 175 5.83 -3.05 -5.82
CA PHE A 175 7.05 -2.80 -6.60
C PHE A 175 7.88 -4.04 -6.85
N SER A 176 7.44 -5.22 -6.39
CA SER A 176 8.09 -6.49 -6.66
C SER A 176 7.98 -6.88 -8.14
N GLY A 177 9.01 -7.52 -8.67
CA GLY A 177 9.03 -7.99 -10.07
C GLY A 177 9.31 -6.90 -11.12
N LEU A 178 9.53 -5.65 -10.73
CA LEU A 178 10.03 -4.62 -11.62
C LEU A 178 11.56 -4.72 -11.74
N ASP A 179 12.10 -4.47 -12.95
CA ASP A 179 13.53 -4.26 -13.10
C ASP A 179 14.01 -3.04 -12.31
N VAL A 180 15.31 -2.96 -12.03
CA VAL A 180 15.88 -1.94 -11.15
C VAL A 180 15.63 -0.52 -11.65
N THR A 181 15.72 -0.29 -12.96
CA THR A 181 15.56 1.02 -13.58
C THR A 181 14.11 1.49 -13.48
N LEU A 182 13.17 0.64 -13.89
CA LEU A 182 11.74 0.93 -13.83
C LEU A 182 11.26 1.11 -12.38
N LYS A 183 11.77 0.27 -11.47
CA LYS A 183 11.48 0.39 -10.05
C LYS A 183 11.90 1.76 -9.51
N LYS A 184 13.13 2.20 -9.79
CA LYS A 184 13.61 3.52 -9.38
C LYS A 184 12.70 4.63 -9.93
N GLN A 185 12.37 4.59 -11.22
CA GLN A 185 11.48 5.59 -11.84
C GLN A 185 10.11 5.67 -11.15
N VAL A 186 9.52 4.52 -10.77
CA VAL A 186 8.24 4.49 -10.06
C VAL A 186 8.38 5.04 -8.64
N LEU A 187 9.45 4.71 -7.93
CA LEU A 187 9.68 5.22 -6.57
C LEU A 187 9.95 6.73 -6.55
N ASP A 188 10.75 7.24 -7.51
CA ASP A 188 10.98 8.68 -7.67
C ASP A 188 9.67 9.43 -7.96
N PHE A 189 8.87 8.90 -8.87
CA PHE A 189 7.54 9.42 -9.19
C PHE A 189 6.63 9.45 -7.94
N LEU A 190 6.62 8.40 -7.13
CA LEU A 190 5.82 8.36 -5.91
C LEU A 190 6.28 9.37 -4.86
N LYS A 191 7.59 9.60 -4.71
CA LYS A 191 8.12 10.63 -3.80
C LYS A 191 7.66 12.03 -4.21
N GLU A 192 7.75 12.35 -5.50
CA GLU A 192 7.26 13.63 -6.02
C GLU A 192 5.75 13.79 -5.78
N LEU A 193 4.98 12.75 -6.09
CA LEU A 193 3.53 12.74 -5.90
C LEU A 193 3.15 12.92 -4.42
N GLN A 194 3.85 12.23 -3.52
CA GLN A 194 3.65 12.33 -2.08
C GLN A 194 3.90 13.75 -1.59
N THR A 195 5.02 14.36 -2.01
CA THR A 195 5.37 15.74 -1.65
C THR A 195 4.35 16.75 -2.20
N GLN A 196 3.88 16.58 -3.44
CA GLN A 196 2.93 17.50 -4.07
C GLN A 196 1.54 17.42 -3.45
N LEU A 197 1.07 16.23 -3.13
CA LEU A 197 -0.30 15.99 -2.65
C LEU A 197 -0.41 15.88 -1.13
N GLN A 198 0.72 15.84 -0.41
CA GLN A 198 0.78 15.65 1.05
C GLN A 198 0.01 14.41 1.52
N ILE A 199 0.00 13.36 0.69
CA ILE A 199 -0.61 12.06 1.00
C ILE A 199 0.39 11.23 1.81
N SER A 200 -0.08 10.47 2.80
CA SER A 200 0.76 9.53 3.55
C SER A 200 0.84 8.19 2.83
N PHE A 201 2.02 7.61 2.77
CA PHE A 201 2.21 6.28 2.19
C PHE A 201 2.59 5.26 3.27
N LEU A 202 2.02 4.06 3.16
CA LEU A 202 2.50 2.86 3.82
C LEU A 202 3.04 1.91 2.74
N VAL A 203 4.34 1.64 2.77
CA VAL A 203 5.02 0.75 1.81
C VAL A 203 5.31 -0.58 2.47
N ILE A 204 4.61 -1.63 2.04
CA ILE A 204 4.87 -2.99 2.47
C ILE A 204 5.78 -3.66 1.44
N THR A 205 6.92 -4.15 1.90
CA THR A 205 7.92 -4.76 1.03
C THR A 205 8.81 -5.75 1.79
N HIS A 206 9.36 -6.74 1.10
CA HIS A 206 10.45 -7.57 1.60
C HIS A 206 11.84 -7.02 1.20
N ASP A 207 11.86 -5.90 0.47
CA ASP A 207 13.07 -5.26 -0.04
C ASP A 207 13.47 -4.06 0.82
N LEU A 208 14.51 -4.27 1.64
CA LEU A 208 15.06 -3.22 2.52
C LEU A 208 15.60 -2.02 1.74
N ASP A 209 16.12 -2.20 0.51
CA ASP A 209 16.60 -1.09 -0.31
C ASP A 209 15.44 -0.14 -0.66
N THR A 210 14.28 -0.69 -1.01
CA THR A 210 13.06 0.09 -1.25
C THR A 210 12.61 0.82 0.02
N ALA A 211 12.59 0.15 1.17
CA ALA A 211 12.19 0.76 2.44
C ALA A 211 13.14 1.90 2.82
N MET A 212 14.45 1.67 2.79
CA MET A 212 15.48 2.69 3.08
C MET A 212 15.44 3.87 2.11
N TYR A 213 15.02 3.64 0.87
CA TYR A 213 14.91 4.70 -0.14
C TYR A 213 13.69 5.58 0.06
N MET A 214 12.57 5.00 0.49
CA MET A 214 11.27 5.66 0.52
C MET A 214 10.87 6.23 1.88
N ALA A 215 11.18 5.51 2.97
CA ALA A 215 10.47 5.69 4.22
C ALA A 215 11.17 6.63 5.21
N ASP A 216 10.36 7.41 5.92
CA ASP A 216 10.75 8.19 7.09
C ASP A 216 10.83 7.31 8.35
N ALA A 217 9.96 6.27 8.42
CA ALA A 217 9.97 5.27 9.49
C ALA A 217 9.88 3.86 8.92
N ILE A 218 10.61 2.90 9.51
CA ILE A 218 10.59 1.49 9.11
C ILE A 218 10.22 0.61 10.30
N HIS A 219 9.20 -0.20 10.13
CA HIS A 219 8.81 -1.26 11.06
C HIS A 219 9.24 -2.61 10.51
N VAL A 220 9.96 -3.39 11.32
CA VAL A 220 10.33 -4.77 10.97
C VAL A 220 9.31 -5.72 11.56
N MET A 221 8.67 -6.52 10.69
CA MET A 221 7.61 -7.44 11.10
C MET A 221 8.06 -8.90 10.96
N ARG A 222 7.87 -9.67 12.02
CA ARG A 222 8.17 -11.11 12.08
C ARG A 222 7.07 -11.85 12.81
N ARG A 223 6.55 -12.93 12.23
CA ARG A 223 5.54 -13.82 12.84
C ARG A 223 4.36 -13.06 13.45
N GLY A 224 3.79 -12.14 12.71
CA GLY A 224 2.62 -11.36 13.13
C GLY A 224 2.91 -10.19 14.07
N LYS A 225 4.17 -9.92 14.45
CA LYS A 225 4.54 -8.88 15.41
C LYS A 225 5.51 -7.86 14.80
N ILE A 226 5.41 -6.60 15.19
CA ILE A 226 6.48 -5.61 14.98
C ILE A 226 7.54 -5.87 16.05
N ILE A 227 8.78 -6.15 15.61
CA ILE A 227 9.89 -6.48 16.52
C ILE A 227 10.90 -5.34 16.62
N GLU A 228 10.92 -4.43 15.65
CA GLU A 228 11.79 -3.27 15.64
C GLU A 228 11.12 -2.12 14.90
N THR A 229 11.33 -0.90 15.38
CA THR A 229 10.89 0.34 14.74
C THR A 229 12.08 1.28 14.66
N LEU A 230 12.33 1.80 13.46
CA LEU A 230 13.38 2.78 13.20
C LEU A 230 12.75 4.07 12.68
N GLU A 231 12.99 5.17 13.39
CA GLU A 231 12.63 6.51 12.95
C GLU A 231 13.80 7.15 12.21
N HIS A 232 13.53 7.65 11.01
CA HIS A 232 14.51 8.28 10.13
C HIS A 232 15.83 7.50 9.98
N PRO A 233 15.78 6.19 9.62
CA PRO A 233 16.98 5.37 9.48
C PRO A 233 17.89 5.94 8.39
N ARG A 234 19.18 6.02 8.67
CA ARG A 234 20.19 6.58 7.74
C ARG A 234 21.00 5.49 7.03
N SER A 235 21.09 4.33 7.67
CA SER A 235 21.91 3.24 7.16
C SER A 235 21.45 1.88 7.68
N PHE A 236 21.93 0.82 7.05
CA PHE A 236 21.67 -0.54 7.51
C PHE A 236 22.31 -0.88 8.88
N SER A 237 23.19 -0.04 9.42
CA SER A 237 23.73 -0.23 10.78
C SER A 237 22.74 0.17 11.88
N ASP A 238 21.66 0.84 11.51
CA ASP A 238 20.65 1.29 12.46
C ASP A 238 19.75 0.12 12.91
N PHE A 239 19.71 -0.97 12.14
CA PHE A 239 18.99 -2.20 12.47
C PHE A 239 19.73 -2.96 13.56
N GLN A 240 19.13 -3.09 14.76
CA GLN A 240 19.77 -3.67 15.94
C GLN A 240 19.24 -5.07 16.29
N GLU A 241 17.98 -5.34 16.01
CA GLU A 241 17.37 -6.65 16.29
C GLU A 241 18.06 -7.77 15.48
N PRO A 242 18.35 -8.92 16.09
CA PRO A 242 19.06 -10.03 15.41
C PRO A 242 18.44 -10.43 14.08
N TYR A 243 17.10 -10.51 14.01
CA TYR A 243 16.40 -10.83 12.78
C TYR A 243 16.53 -9.73 11.72
N SER A 244 16.48 -8.47 12.12
CA SER A 244 16.66 -7.35 11.21
C SER A 244 18.07 -7.35 10.61
N GLN A 245 19.08 -7.71 11.42
CA GLN A 245 20.46 -7.88 10.96
C GLN A 245 20.60 -9.06 9.97
N GLU A 246 19.84 -10.15 10.15
CA GLU A 246 19.78 -11.23 9.16
C GLU A 246 19.23 -10.75 7.83
N LEU A 247 18.15 -9.95 7.83
CA LEU A 247 17.62 -9.33 6.62
C LEU A 247 18.66 -8.43 5.93
N VAL A 248 19.37 -7.61 6.68
CA VAL A 248 20.47 -6.75 6.17
C VAL A 248 21.58 -7.58 5.55
N LYS A 249 22.02 -8.68 6.20
CA LYS A 249 23.04 -9.59 5.67
C LYS A 249 22.60 -10.20 4.33
N ALA A 250 21.31 -10.61 4.21
CA ALA A 250 20.77 -11.14 2.97
C ALA A 250 20.83 -10.13 1.81
N VAL A 251 20.50 -8.85 2.06
CA VAL A 251 20.62 -7.77 1.07
C VAL A 251 22.09 -7.58 0.63
N ARG A 252 23.02 -7.50 1.60
CA ARG A 252 24.45 -7.34 1.31
C ARG A 252 25.02 -8.50 0.47
N SER A 253 24.59 -9.72 0.75
CA SER A 253 25.01 -10.91 0.00
C SER A 253 24.49 -10.86 -1.45
N LYS A 254 23.25 -10.45 -1.68
CA LYS A 254 22.68 -10.28 -3.04
C LYS A 254 23.46 -9.21 -3.83
N ARG A 255 23.82 -8.09 -3.22
CA ARG A 255 24.60 -7.03 -3.88
C ARG A 255 26.00 -7.51 -4.30
N ARG A 256 26.68 -8.34 -3.48
CA ARG A 256 27.98 -8.91 -3.81
C ARG A 256 27.91 -9.93 -4.96
N ALA A 257 26.82 -10.66 -5.09
CA ALA A 257 26.63 -11.63 -6.16
C ALA A 257 26.30 -11.00 -7.53
N LEU A 258 25.94 -9.73 -7.57
CA LEU A 258 25.62 -8.97 -8.78
C LEU A 258 26.79 -8.09 -9.30
N GLN A 259 27.87 -8.01 -8.53
CA GLN A 259 29.15 -7.38 -8.90
C GLN A 259 30.14 -8.41 -9.44
#